data_9efed3b66f405df9f67067b6abb21d88
#
_entry.id   9efed3b66f405df9f67067b6abb21d88
#
_cell.length_a   1.000
_cell.length_b   1.000
_cell.length_c   1.000
_cell.angle_alpha   90.00
_cell.angle_beta   90.00
_cell.angle_gamma   90.00
#
_symmetry.space_group_name_H-M   'P 1'
#
loop_
_entity.id
_entity.type
_entity.pdbx_description
1 polymer ?
#
loop_
_entity_poly.entity_id
_entity_poly.type
_entity_poly.pdbx_seq_one_letter_code
_entity_poly.pdbx_strand_id
1 'polypeptide(L)'
;MRVPYPRTPHLPWSPGAASDDVRAGDLSGLRGREVVVTEKLDGENTTLYTDGLHARSLDSAHHPSRAWVKGLQGRIGAEIPYGWRVCGENLFARHSIAYGDLESWFYGFSVWDGGNRCLDWDRTVRFLRRLGVPVPQVLWRGVFDERALRALRLDAVRQEGYVVRTAEGFGRQEFGQRVAKWVRERHVRTDTHWMHAAVVENALGPNAALWAVRSGAAADVPSLSAALGVAPEEPAAAEALVADVSARLDVLGRSGDARLEGVLAAMLHGTRRAWLGPRLAGPLGMPGARRIADLVGLSPRLQRPYPDGDRRTGLARFALAADLGVLHAVAGAVAYTAEAREQVEWSALHAEEAGLLGESPLQPLRAGLRDALAGLGSAAADRCWAEARDAFAKGRISTVDEAVAASWRWRSGAFPRLIHLVGPSGSGKSTFAGSLPRTDSRISLDDLHRARGSRADQRANGEVLREGLGRLDSALAGGGTVVWDATSLNQHQRSLVHGVARRRDALVTHVVALVDEEELARRNKGRAHPVPPEALASQLHRYAPPYPGEAHRTWYLGAGGTVDDTAGTSDGIMDGGET
;
A
#
# COMPACT_ATOMS: atom_id res chain seq x y z
N MET A 1 -15.96 -16.39 -25.06
CA MET A 1 -15.11 -16.84 -26.20
C MET A 1 -13.65 -16.72 -25.80
N ARG A 2 -12.81 -17.74 -26.02
CA ARG A 2 -11.35 -17.68 -25.74
C ARG A 2 -10.65 -16.82 -26.80
N VAL A 3 -9.75 -15.94 -26.40
CA VAL A 3 -9.09 -14.98 -27.28
C VAL A 3 -7.57 -15.10 -27.10
N PRO A 4 -6.79 -15.50 -28.13
CA PRO A 4 -5.36 -15.61 -28.03
C PRO A 4 -4.70 -14.23 -27.86
N TYR A 5 -3.61 -14.20 -27.07
CA TYR A 5 -2.81 -12.99 -26.94
C TYR A 5 -2.13 -12.64 -28.28
N PRO A 6 -2.17 -11.38 -28.73
CA PRO A 6 -1.60 -11.02 -30.02
C PRO A 6 -0.07 -11.25 -30.09
N ARG A 7 0.47 -11.46 -31.29
CA ARG A 7 1.93 -11.49 -31.49
C ARG A 7 2.52 -10.11 -31.24
N THR A 8 3.41 -9.98 -30.26
CA THR A 8 4.11 -8.72 -29.97
C THR A 8 5.19 -8.47 -31.01
N PRO A 9 5.15 -7.38 -31.77
CA PRO A 9 6.17 -7.05 -32.76
C PRO A 9 7.50 -6.73 -32.11
N HIS A 10 8.60 -7.05 -32.77
CA HIS A 10 9.95 -6.65 -32.40
C HIS A 10 10.19 -5.18 -32.72
N LEU A 11 10.87 -4.46 -31.83
CA LEU A 11 11.41 -3.15 -32.12
C LEU A 11 12.41 -3.21 -33.29
N PRO A 12 12.54 -2.15 -34.10
CA PRO A 12 13.44 -2.17 -35.25
C PRO A 12 14.89 -2.55 -34.91
N TRP A 13 15.34 -2.22 -33.71
CA TRP A 13 16.70 -2.52 -33.22
C TRP A 13 16.78 -3.78 -32.34
N SER A 14 15.79 -4.64 -32.34
CA SER A 14 15.82 -5.91 -31.61
C SER A 14 16.67 -6.93 -32.33
N PRO A 15 17.83 -7.35 -31.79
CA PRO A 15 18.75 -8.24 -32.50
C PRO A 15 18.28 -9.72 -32.51
N GLY A 16 17.45 -10.11 -31.50
CA GLY A 16 16.92 -11.47 -31.37
C GLY A 16 15.70 -11.77 -32.25
N ALA A 17 15.35 -10.90 -33.21
CA ALA A 17 14.23 -11.15 -34.13
C ALA A 17 14.62 -12.11 -35.24
N ALA A 18 13.90 -13.24 -35.34
CA ALA A 18 14.03 -14.19 -36.46
C ALA A 18 13.37 -13.67 -37.74
N SER A 19 13.58 -14.37 -38.84
CA SER A 19 13.07 -13.96 -40.16
C SER A 19 11.54 -14.00 -40.28
N ASP A 20 10.88 -14.85 -39.47
CA ASP A 20 9.43 -15.02 -39.42
C ASP A 20 8.76 -14.19 -38.30
N ASP A 21 9.54 -13.47 -37.54
CA ASP A 21 9.02 -12.58 -36.49
C ASP A 21 8.42 -11.28 -37.04
N VAL A 22 7.33 -10.85 -36.46
CA VAL A 22 6.73 -9.57 -36.80
C VAL A 22 7.61 -8.43 -36.24
N ARG A 23 8.00 -7.50 -37.13
CA ARG A 23 8.71 -6.27 -36.73
C ARG A 23 7.77 -5.09 -36.76
N ALA A 24 7.95 -4.17 -35.79
CA ALA A 24 7.24 -2.90 -35.81
C ALA A 24 7.74 -2.06 -37.02
N GLY A 25 6.89 -1.86 -38.02
CA GLY A 25 7.22 -1.04 -39.19
C GLY A 25 7.21 0.46 -38.88
N ASP A 26 6.42 0.87 -37.90
CA ASP A 26 6.27 2.26 -37.48
C ASP A 26 6.14 2.34 -35.95
N LEU A 27 6.77 3.33 -35.35
CA LEU A 27 6.73 3.63 -33.91
C LEU A 27 5.87 4.87 -33.57
N SER A 28 5.12 5.39 -34.55
CA SER A 28 4.27 6.57 -34.37
C SER A 28 3.25 6.38 -33.24
N GLY A 29 2.76 5.16 -33.06
CA GLY A 29 1.84 4.82 -31.97
C GLY A 29 2.44 4.88 -30.56
N LEU A 30 3.78 4.93 -30.41
CA LEU A 30 4.50 5.10 -29.15
C LEU A 30 5.01 6.53 -28.98
N ARG A 31 5.38 7.22 -30.07
CA ARG A 31 5.99 8.56 -30.01
C ARG A 31 5.06 9.58 -29.34
N GLY A 32 5.64 10.41 -28.47
CA GLY A 32 4.92 11.44 -27.74
C GLY A 32 3.99 10.93 -26.64
N ARG A 33 3.93 9.62 -26.40
CA ARG A 33 3.11 9.01 -25.36
C ARG A 33 3.95 8.57 -24.18
N GLU A 34 3.37 8.56 -23.01
CA GLU A 34 3.95 7.89 -21.86
C GLU A 34 3.94 6.38 -22.11
N VAL A 35 5.08 5.74 -21.87
CA VAL A 35 5.24 4.29 -22.00
C VAL A 35 5.83 3.71 -20.73
N VAL A 36 5.53 2.44 -20.52
CA VAL A 36 6.13 1.61 -19.46
C VAL A 36 6.95 0.52 -20.14
N VAL A 37 8.16 0.34 -19.66
CA VAL A 37 9.09 -0.70 -20.11
C VAL A 37 9.24 -1.71 -19.00
N THR A 38 8.85 -2.94 -19.25
CA THR A 38 8.96 -4.04 -18.30
C THR A 38 9.96 -5.08 -18.76
N GLU A 39 10.54 -5.81 -17.83
CA GLU A 39 11.30 -7.01 -18.16
C GLU A 39 10.46 -7.96 -19.01
N LYS A 40 11.07 -8.53 -20.05
CA LYS A 40 10.50 -9.64 -20.79
C LYS A 40 10.92 -10.95 -20.14
N LEU A 41 9.96 -11.60 -19.52
CA LEU A 41 10.13 -12.91 -18.89
C LEU A 41 10.14 -14.02 -19.94
N ASP A 42 10.92 -15.07 -19.69
CA ASP A 42 11.12 -16.23 -20.58
C ASP A 42 10.35 -17.46 -20.06
N GLY A 43 9.08 -17.54 -20.44
CA GLY A 43 8.17 -18.61 -20.03
C GLY A 43 7.10 -18.90 -21.08
N GLU A 44 5.96 -19.46 -20.63
CA GLU A 44 4.83 -19.74 -21.48
C GLU A 44 3.75 -18.67 -21.34
N ASN A 45 3.44 -17.96 -22.43
CA ASN A 45 2.31 -17.03 -22.44
C ASN A 45 1.02 -17.77 -22.11
N THR A 46 0.36 -17.36 -21.02
CA THR A 46 -0.85 -18.00 -20.51
C THR A 46 -1.91 -16.95 -20.21
N THR A 47 -3.16 -17.25 -20.58
CA THR A 47 -4.30 -16.36 -20.37
C THR A 47 -5.31 -17.02 -19.42
N LEU A 48 -5.65 -16.31 -18.33
CA LEU A 48 -6.60 -16.73 -17.30
C LEU A 48 -7.95 -16.05 -17.51
N TYR A 49 -9.03 -16.80 -17.25
CA TYR A 49 -10.42 -16.34 -17.26
C TYR A 49 -11.11 -16.78 -15.96
N THR A 50 -12.32 -16.33 -15.76
CA THR A 50 -13.13 -16.79 -14.63
C THR A 50 -13.37 -18.31 -14.64
N ASP A 51 -13.46 -18.92 -15.82
CA ASP A 51 -13.85 -20.33 -16.03
C ASP A 51 -12.72 -21.22 -16.58
N GLY A 52 -11.45 -20.79 -16.51
CA GLY A 52 -10.31 -21.60 -16.94
C GLY A 52 -9.19 -20.78 -17.59
N LEU A 53 -8.32 -21.45 -18.31
CA LEU A 53 -7.14 -20.84 -18.93
C LEU A 53 -6.79 -21.50 -20.28
N HIS A 54 -5.93 -20.85 -21.05
CA HIS A 54 -5.25 -21.43 -22.20
C HIS A 54 -3.84 -20.85 -22.34
N ALA A 55 -2.96 -21.61 -23.00
CA ALA A 55 -1.67 -21.10 -23.47
C ALA A 55 -1.86 -20.18 -24.67
N ARG A 56 -0.77 -19.69 -25.25
CA ARG A 56 -0.83 -18.82 -26.44
C ARG A 56 -1.69 -19.40 -27.58
N SER A 57 -1.53 -20.72 -27.88
CA SER A 57 -2.41 -21.44 -28.79
C SER A 57 -3.64 -21.94 -28.05
N LEU A 58 -4.83 -21.79 -28.67
CA LEU A 58 -6.08 -22.31 -28.13
C LEU A 58 -6.14 -23.84 -28.17
N ASP A 59 -5.43 -24.44 -29.11
CA ASP A 59 -5.41 -25.89 -29.36
C ASP A 59 -4.24 -26.60 -28.65
N SER A 60 -3.59 -25.94 -27.70
CA SER A 60 -2.47 -26.52 -26.95
C SER A 60 -2.91 -27.71 -26.12
N ALA A 61 -2.28 -28.87 -26.33
CA ALA A 61 -2.47 -30.07 -25.53
C ALA A 61 -2.16 -29.79 -24.04
N HIS A 62 -2.71 -30.65 -23.16
CA HIS A 62 -2.38 -30.59 -21.75
C HIS A 62 -0.86 -30.81 -21.56
N HIS A 63 -0.24 -29.93 -20.73
CA HIS A 63 1.17 -30.05 -20.38
C HIS A 63 1.35 -29.92 -18.85
N PRO A 64 2.24 -30.75 -18.23
CA PRO A 64 2.47 -30.72 -16.78
C PRO A 64 2.92 -29.36 -16.24
N SER A 65 3.66 -28.56 -17.02
CA SER A 65 4.07 -27.20 -16.65
C SER A 65 2.92 -26.25 -16.28
N ARG A 66 1.69 -26.60 -16.65
CA ARG A 66 0.49 -25.79 -16.36
C ARG A 66 -0.27 -26.25 -15.11
N ALA A 67 0.21 -27.28 -14.41
CA ALA A 67 -0.48 -27.80 -13.23
C ALA A 67 -0.62 -26.73 -12.15
N TRP A 68 0.46 -26.01 -11.85
CA TRP A 68 0.47 -24.97 -10.83
C TRP A 68 -0.43 -23.77 -11.21
N VAL A 69 -0.33 -23.28 -12.45
CA VAL A 69 -1.13 -22.12 -12.89
C VAL A 69 -2.62 -22.44 -13.00
N LYS A 70 -3.00 -23.72 -13.19
CA LYS A 70 -4.39 -24.16 -13.06
C LYS A 70 -4.88 -24.06 -11.62
N GLY A 71 -4.05 -24.42 -10.64
CA GLY A 71 -4.34 -24.22 -9.23
C GLY A 71 -4.50 -22.74 -8.87
N LEU A 72 -3.64 -21.88 -9.41
CA LEU A 72 -3.77 -20.42 -9.27
C LEU A 72 -5.11 -19.93 -9.85
N GLN A 73 -5.43 -20.31 -11.09
CA GLN A 73 -6.69 -19.93 -11.74
C GLN A 73 -7.90 -20.39 -10.93
N GLY A 74 -7.87 -21.60 -10.35
CA GLY A 74 -8.93 -22.11 -9.49
C GLY A 74 -9.17 -21.24 -8.25
N ARG A 75 -8.13 -20.61 -7.70
CA ARG A 75 -8.26 -19.71 -6.54
C ARG A 75 -8.77 -18.32 -6.92
N ILE A 76 -8.20 -17.71 -7.98
CA ILE A 76 -8.48 -16.30 -8.33
C ILE A 76 -9.53 -16.14 -9.43
N GLY A 77 -9.95 -17.22 -10.08
CA GLY A 77 -10.82 -17.15 -11.26
C GLY A 77 -12.16 -16.48 -11.00
N ALA A 78 -12.75 -16.72 -9.84
CA ALA A 78 -14.03 -16.09 -9.45
C ALA A 78 -13.96 -14.55 -9.36
N GLU A 79 -12.78 -14.01 -9.11
CA GLU A 79 -12.55 -12.56 -9.03
C GLU A 79 -12.29 -11.90 -10.40
N ILE A 80 -12.09 -12.70 -11.45
CA ILE A 80 -11.97 -12.21 -12.82
C ILE A 80 -13.38 -12.00 -13.39
N PRO A 81 -13.80 -10.76 -13.70
CA PRO A 81 -15.15 -10.53 -14.20
C PRO A 81 -15.44 -11.34 -15.48
N TYR A 82 -16.69 -11.74 -15.66
CA TYR A 82 -17.08 -12.47 -16.84
C TYR A 82 -16.75 -11.69 -18.12
N GLY A 83 -16.12 -12.37 -19.07
CA GLY A 83 -15.67 -11.75 -20.32
C GLY A 83 -14.30 -11.08 -20.24
N TRP A 84 -13.77 -10.86 -19.03
CA TRP A 84 -12.41 -10.35 -18.84
C TRP A 84 -11.37 -11.46 -18.95
N ARG A 85 -10.12 -11.05 -19.14
CA ARG A 85 -8.99 -11.97 -19.13
C ARG A 85 -7.71 -11.33 -18.60
N VAL A 86 -6.94 -12.13 -17.91
CA VAL A 86 -5.61 -11.80 -17.40
C VAL A 86 -4.58 -12.54 -18.26
N CYS A 87 -3.71 -11.80 -18.93
CA CYS A 87 -2.62 -12.37 -19.70
C CYS A 87 -1.30 -12.21 -18.93
N GLY A 88 -0.53 -13.29 -18.88
CA GLY A 88 0.72 -13.33 -18.12
C GLY A 88 1.69 -14.37 -18.67
N GLU A 89 2.82 -14.48 -18.00
CA GLU A 89 3.87 -15.46 -18.30
C GLU A 89 3.89 -16.53 -17.21
N ASN A 90 3.69 -17.79 -17.59
CA ASN A 90 3.85 -18.95 -16.72
C ASN A 90 5.31 -19.38 -16.73
N LEU A 91 5.97 -19.21 -15.60
CA LEU A 91 7.40 -19.46 -15.37
C LEU A 91 7.64 -20.75 -14.58
N PHE A 92 6.64 -21.62 -14.41
CA PHE A 92 6.82 -22.86 -13.66
C PHE A 92 7.94 -23.70 -14.27
N ALA A 93 7.85 -23.99 -15.57
CA ALA A 93 8.90 -24.70 -16.28
C ALA A 93 10.02 -23.73 -16.71
N ARG A 94 11.24 -24.14 -16.49
CA ARG A 94 12.43 -23.48 -17.00
C ARG A 94 12.48 -23.58 -18.52
N HIS A 95 12.62 -22.45 -19.18
CA HIS A 95 12.90 -22.36 -20.62
C HIS A 95 14.40 -22.14 -20.85
N SER A 96 14.79 -21.05 -21.53
CA SER A 96 16.21 -20.75 -21.77
C SER A 96 16.89 -20.11 -20.56
N ILE A 97 16.14 -19.43 -19.71
CA ILE A 97 16.62 -18.76 -18.50
C ILE A 97 16.24 -19.57 -17.26
N ALA A 98 17.20 -19.74 -16.33
CA ALA A 98 16.95 -20.29 -15.01
C ALA A 98 16.70 -19.15 -14.02
N TYR A 99 15.47 -19.03 -13.53
CA TYR A 99 15.13 -18.10 -12.47
C TYR A 99 15.33 -18.75 -11.10
N GLY A 100 16.00 -18.03 -10.17
CA GLY A 100 16.34 -18.53 -8.84
C GLY A 100 15.60 -17.88 -7.68
N ASP A 101 14.81 -16.82 -7.94
CA ASP A 101 14.26 -15.94 -6.92
C ASP A 101 12.89 -15.33 -7.31
N LEU A 102 12.06 -16.09 -8.03
CA LEU A 102 10.75 -15.62 -8.47
C LEU A 102 9.81 -15.35 -7.28
N GLU A 103 9.02 -14.30 -7.40
CA GLU A 103 7.93 -13.99 -6.45
C GLU A 103 6.69 -14.88 -6.68
N SER A 104 6.53 -15.43 -7.87
CA SER A 104 5.47 -16.36 -8.27
C SER A 104 5.89 -17.09 -9.55
N TRP A 105 5.30 -18.22 -9.82
CA TRP A 105 5.44 -18.88 -11.14
C TRP A 105 4.52 -18.29 -12.22
N PHE A 106 3.70 -17.28 -11.89
CA PHE A 106 2.89 -16.56 -12.86
C PHE A 106 2.97 -15.05 -12.63
N TYR A 107 3.38 -14.32 -13.66
CA TYR A 107 3.43 -12.86 -13.67
C TYR A 107 2.43 -12.33 -14.68
N GLY A 108 1.49 -11.49 -14.20
CA GLY A 108 0.52 -10.83 -15.06
C GLY A 108 1.13 -9.59 -15.73
N PHE A 109 0.87 -9.35 -17.00
CA PHE A 109 1.37 -8.18 -17.69
C PHE A 109 0.32 -7.41 -18.50
N SER A 110 -0.88 -7.95 -18.69
CA SER A 110 -2.00 -7.19 -19.24
C SER A 110 -3.35 -7.78 -18.84
N VAL A 111 -4.31 -6.89 -18.67
CA VAL A 111 -5.71 -7.21 -18.36
C VAL A 111 -6.58 -6.62 -19.45
N TRP A 112 -7.54 -7.40 -19.93
CA TRP A 112 -8.46 -7.03 -21.00
C TRP A 112 -9.89 -7.15 -20.51
N ASP A 113 -10.69 -6.13 -20.77
CA ASP A 113 -12.10 -6.11 -20.42
C ASP A 113 -12.98 -6.91 -21.39
N GLY A 114 -14.27 -7.02 -21.10
CA GLY A 114 -15.27 -7.68 -21.94
C GLY A 114 -15.48 -7.02 -23.31
N GLY A 115 -15.15 -5.75 -23.44
CA GLY A 115 -15.14 -5.00 -24.71
C GLY A 115 -13.85 -5.19 -25.52
N ASN A 116 -12.96 -6.08 -25.09
CA ASN A 116 -11.69 -6.37 -25.75
C ASN A 116 -10.73 -5.16 -25.80
N ARG A 117 -10.77 -4.32 -24.76
CA ARG A 117 -9.84 -3.23 -24.52
C ARG A 117 -8.84 -3.64 -23.45
N CYS A 118 -7.56 -3.37 -23.69
CA CYS A 118 -6.51 -3.51 -22.69
C CYS A 118 -6.60 -2.34 -21.72
N LEU A 119 -6.61 -2.64 -20.41
CA LEU A 119 -6.54 -1.61 -19.39
C LEU A 119 -5.23 -0.81 -19.50
N ASP A 120 -5.25 0.43 -19.03
CA ASP A 120 -4.02 1.17 -18.79
C ASP A 120 -3.11 0.42 -17.79
N TRP A 121 -1.81 0.80 -17.77
CA TRP A 121 -0.84 0.09 -16.94
C TRP A 121 -1.16 0.15 -15.45
N ASP A 122 -1.55 1.32 -14.96
CA ASP A 122 -1.77 1.50 -13.53
C ASP A 122 -3.03 0.75 -13.04
N ARG A 123 -4.09 0.72 -13.86
CA ARG A 123 -5.26 -0.16 -13.61
C ARG A 123 -4.89 -1.65 -13.70
N THR A 124 -4.06 -2.02 -14.67
CA THR A 124 -3.57 -3.40 -14.80
C THR A 124 -2.83 -3.83 -13.54
N VAL A 125 -1.88 -3.02 -13.05
CA VAL A 125 -1.12 -3.33 -11.82
C VAL A 125 -2.03 -3.45 -10.61
N ARG A 126 -2.98 -2.51 -10.43
CA ARG A 126 -3.95 -2.58 -9.32
C ARG A 126 -4.81 -3.82 -9.37
N PHE A 127 -5.35 -4.16 -10.53
CA PHE A 127 -6.18 -5.34 -10.70
C PHE A 127 -5.40 -6.64 -10.42
N LEU A 128 -4.19 -6.76 -10.95
CA LEU A 128 -3.32 -7.91 -10.70
C LEU A 128 -2.93 -8.03 -9.22
N ARG A 129 -2.60 -6.91 -8.57
CA ARG A 129 -2.27 -6.88 -7.15
C ARG A 129 -3.45 -7.31 -6.27
N ARG A 130 -4.67 -6.90 -6.64
CA ARG A 130 -5.89 -7.37 -5.97
C ARG A 130 -6.06 -8.89 -6.10
N LEU A 131 -5.78 -9.46 -7.27
CA LEU A 131 -5.79 -10.91 -7.48
C LEU A 131 -4.61 -11.65 -6.82
N GLY A 132 -3.64 -10.94 -6.24
CA GLY A 132 -2.42 -11.53 -5.70
C GLY A 132 -1.47 -12.04 -6.79
N VAL A 133 -1.44 -11.39 -7.94
CA VAL A 133 -0.56 -11.73 -9.07
C VAL A 133 0.50 -10.64 -9.24
N PRO A 134 1.81 -10.97 -9.17
CA PRO A 134 2.88 -10.01 -9.42
C PRO A 134 2.94 -9.60 -10.89
N VAL A 135 3.56 -8.45 -11.13
CA VAL A 135 3.87 -7.94 -12.47
C VAL A 135 5.36 -8.02 -12.76
N PRO A 136 5.79 -8.12 -14.04
CA PRO A 136 7.20 -8.04 -14.40
C PRO A 136 7.83 -6.73 -13.91
N GLN A 137 9.12 -6.77 -13.57
CA GLN A 137 9.85 -5.59 -13.13
C GLN A 137 9.74 -4.44 -14.14
N VAL A 138 9.37 -3.25 -13.66
CA VAL A 138 9.41 -2.03 -14.46
C VAL A 138 10.85 -1.54 -14.51
N LEU A 139 11.41 -1.51 -15.71
CA LEU A 139 12.78 -1.10 -15.98
C LEU A 139 12.87 0.40 -16.26
N TRP A 140 11.81 0.98 -16.84
CA TRP A 140 11.74 2.40 -17.16
C TRP A 140 10.29 2.84 -17.40
N ARG A 141 9.99 4.11 -17.10
CA ARG A 141 8.70 4.75 -17.38
C ARG A 141 8.92 6.22 -17.74
N GLY A 142 8.26 6.71 -18.76
CA GLY A 142 8.34 8.11 -19.21
C GLY A 142 7.78 8.30 -20.61
N VAL A 143 7.90 9.50 -21.17
CA VAL A 143 7.54 9.74 -22.58
C VAL A 143 8.51 8.96 -23.47
N PHE A 144 7.96 8.23 -24.46
CA PHE A 144 8.76 7.35 -25.34
C PHE A 144 10.02 8.05 -25.88
N ASP A 145 11.16 7.49 -25.53
CA ASP A 145 12.49 7.96 -25.96
C ASP A 145 13.32 6.74 -26.43
N GLU A 146 13.56 6.67 -27.74
CA GLU A 146 14.34 5.60 -28.36
C GLU A 146 15.78 5.53 -27.80
N ARG A 147 16.40 6.69 -27.48
CA ARG A 147 17.76 6.73 -26.92
C ARG A 147 17.79 6.14 -25.53
N ALA A 148 16.81 6.51 -24.69
CA ALA A 148 16.68 5.96 -23.34
C ALA A 148 16.47 4.43 -23.39
N LEU A 149 15.61 3.93 -24.28
CA LEU A 149 15.36 2.49 -24.42
C LEU A 149 16.59 1.72 -24.91
N ARG A 150 17.36 2.28 -25.85
CA ARG A 150 18.62 1.68 -26.33
C ARG A 150 19.73 1.71 -25.28
N ALA A 151 19.67 2.66 -24.33
CA ALA A 151 20.63 2.79 -23.23
C ALA A 151 20.33 1.88 -22.04
N LEU A 152 19.18 1.18 -22.00
CA LEU A 152 18.82 0.26 -20.92
C LEU A 152 19.87 -0.86 -20.82
N ARG A 153 20.42 -1.01 -19.62
CA ARG A 153 21.35 -2.09 -19.31
C ARG A 153 20.58 -3.27 -18.76
N LEU A 154 20.62 -4.38 -19.48
CA LEU A 154 20.01 -5.64 -19.08
C LEU A 154 21.10 -6.59 -18.60
N ASP A 155 20.74 -7.41 -17.62
CA ASP A 155 21.56 -8.56 -17.24
C ASP A 155 21.40 -9.67 -18.32
N ALA A 156 22.40 -9.80 -19.19
CA ALA A 156 22.38 -10.77 -20.26
C ALA A 156 22.34 -12.25 -19.81
N VAL A 157 22.55 -12.54 -18.53
CA VAL A 157 22.43 -13.87 -17.96
C VAL A 157 21.01 -14.15 -17.49
N ARG A 158 20.38 -13.17 -16.87
CA ARG A 158 19.08 -13.32 -16.16
C ARG A 158 17.89 -12.79 -16.94
N GLN A 159 18.08 -11.94 -17.96
CA GLN A 159 16.99 -11.25 -18.65
C GLN A 159 17.01 -11.58 -20.15
N GLU A 160 15.85 -11.92 -20.72
CA GLU A 160 15.68 -12.16 -22.14
C GLU A 160 15.65 -10.87 -22.95
N GLY A 161 15.04 -9.83 -22.38
CA GLY A 161 14.82 -8.56 -23.03
C GLY A 161 13.84 -7.69 -22.28
N TYR A 162 13.15 -6.81 -23.01
CA TYR A 162 12.11 -5.97 -22.44
C TYR A 162 10.90 -5.84 -23.37
N VAL A 163 9.76 -5.48 -22.80
CA VAL A 163 8.54 -5.09 -23.50
C VAL A 163 8.25 -3.63 -23.20
N VAL A 164 8.04 -2.83 -24.26
CA VAL A 164 7.54 -1.45 -24.16
C VAL A 164 6.07 -1.43 -24.52
N ARG A 165 5.26 -0.74 -23.70
CA ARG A 165 3.84 -0.52 -23.98
C ARG A 165 3.44 0.90 -23.60
N THR A 166 2.40 1.45 -24.25
CA THR A 166 1.81 2.72 -23.78
C THR A 166 1.25 2.56 -22.37
N ALA A 167 1.42 3.59 -21.52
CA ALA A 167 0.85 3.62 -20.18
C ALA A 167 -0.68 3.64 -20.25
N GLU A 168 -1.25 4.35 -21.20
CA GLU A 168 -2.69 4.39 -21.47
C GLU A 168 -3.24 3.06 -22.02
N GLY A 169 -4.53 2.82 -21.80
CA GLY A 169 -5.25 1.67 -22.35
C GLY A 169 -5.53 1.81 -23.84
N PHE A 170 -5.75 0.67 -24.55
CA PHE A 170 -5.95 0.64 -25.98
C PHE A 170 -6.86 -0.51 -26.44
N GLY A 171 -7.44 -0.39 -27.61
CA GLY A 171 -8.21 -1.46 -28.25
C GLY A 171 -7.32 -2.54 -28.86
N ARG A 172 -7.86 -3.76 -29.02
CA ARG A 172 -7.10 -4.89 -29.60
C ARG A 172 -6.50 -4.59 -30.97
N GLN A 173 -7.20 -3.81 -31.80
CA GLN A 173 -6.74 -3.46 -33.15
C GLN A 173 -5.49 -2.56 -33.14
N GLU A 174 -5.30 -1.79 -32.05
CA GLU A 174 -4.15 -0.90 -31.88
C GLU A 174 -2.92 -1.63 -31.32
N PHE A 175 -3.03 -2.90 -30.91
CA PHE A 175 -1.99 -3.62 -30.16
C PHE A 175 -0.61 -3.50 -30.79
N GLY A 176 -0.48 -3.74 -32.11
CA GLY A 176 0.80 -3.71 -32.81
C GLY A 176 1.45 -2.31 -32.87
N GLN A 177 0.69 -1.24 -32.60
CA GLN A 177 1.18 0.13 -32.53
C GLN A 177 1.47 0.58 -31.09
N ARG A 178 0.90 -0.13 -30.09
CA ARG A 178 0.95 0.23 -28.69
C ARG A 178 1.90 -0.63 -27.85
N VAL A 179 2.31 -1.78 -28.38
CA VAL A 179 3.18 -2.74 -27.67
C VAL A 179 4.26 -3.24 -28.62
N ALA A 180 5.50 -3.25 -28.17
CA ALA A 180 6.62 -3.83 -28.89
C ALA A 180 7.61 -4.48 -27.92
N LYS A 181 8.44 -5.41 -28.41
CA LYS A 181 9.46 -6.10 -27.61
C LYS A 181 10.86 -5.88 -28.17
N TRP A 182 11.83 -5.92 -27.30
CA TRP A 182 13.23 -6.06 -27.62
C TRP A 182 13.74 -7.36 -27.00
N VAL A 183 14.43 -8.20 -27.80
CA VAL A 183 14.99 -9.48 -27.38
C VAL A 183 16.47 -9.47 -27.73
N ARG A 184 17.30 -9.94 -26.81
CA ARG A 184 18.74 -10.04 -27.02
C ARG A 184 19.07 -11.11 -28.05
N GLU A 185 20.22 -11.01 -28.68
CA GLU A 185 20.72 -12.01 -29.63
C GLU A 185 21.00 -13.35 -28.90
N ARG A 186 20.72 -14.46 -29.57
CA ARG A 186 21.05 -15.83 -29.11
C ARG A 186 20.47 -16.16 -27.72
N HIS A 187 19.24 -15.71 -27.41
CA HIS A 187 18.59 -16.06 -26.15
C HIS A 187 18.22 -17.56 -26.09
N VAL A 188 17.83 -18.16 -27.19
CA VAL A 188 17.55 -19.61 -27.27
C VAL A 188 18.87 -20.38 -27.37
N ARG A 189 19.13 -21.26 -26.40
CA ARG A 189 20.39 -22.02 -26.27
C ARG A 189 20.22 -23.53 -26.42
N THR A 190 18.98 -24.02 -26.64
CA THR A 190 18.70 -25.47 -26.73
C THR A 190 18.07 -25.81 -28.05
N ASP A 191 18.56 -26.90 -28.69
CA ASP A 191 18.01 -27.43 -29.92
C ASP A 191 16.68 -28.19 -29.69
N THR A 192 16.41 -28.61 -28.48
CA THR A 192 15.16 -29.30 -28.09
C THR A 192 14.15 -28.29 -27.55
N HIS A 193 12.98 -28.22 -28.19
CA HIS A 193 11.90 -27.37 -27.72
C HIS A 193 11.47 -27.82 -26.31
N TRP A 194 11.34 -26.86 -25.39
CA TRP A 194 11.05 -27.12 -23.98
C TRP A 194 9.81 -28.01 -23.72
N MET A 195 8.81 -28.00 -24.61
CA MET A 195 7.63 -28.87 -24.52
C MET A 195 7.94 -30.36 -24.62
N HIS A 196 9.10 -30.74 -25.16
CA HIS A 196 9.54 -32.12 -25.33
C HIS A 196 10.64 -32.52 -24.33
N ALA A 197 11.10 -31.56 -23.53
CA ALA A 197 12.07 -31.81 -22.48
C ALA A 197 11.37 -32.18 -21.15
N ALA A 198 12.09 -32.81 -20.22
CA ALA A 198 11.61 -33.00 -18.88
C ALA A 198 11.38 -31.61 -18.23
N VAL A 199 10.24 -31.45 -17.52
CA VAL A 199 9.92 -30.21 -16.82
C VAL A 199 10.91 -30.03 -15.66
N VAL A 200 11.69 -28.96 -15.73
CA VAL A 200 12.55 -28.49 -14.63
C VAL A 200 11.92 -27.23 -14.09
N GLU A 201 11.64 -27.20 -12.80
CA GLU A 201 11.01 -26.04 -12.15
C GLU A 201 12.00 -24.90 -11.96
N ASN A 202 11.54 -23.67 -12.15
CA ASN A 202 12.24 -22.48 -11.69
C ASN A 202 12.07 -22.33 -10.15
N ALA A 203 13.06 -21.76 -9.49
CA ALA A 203 13.01 -21.59 -8.04
C ALA A 203 12.28 -20.30 -7.63
N LEU A 204 11.59 -20.40 -6.50
CA LEU A 204 10.92 -19.28 -5.86
C LEU A 204 11.85 -18.62 -4.84
N GLY A 205 11.80 -17.28 -4.77
CA GLY A 205 12.46 -16.50 -3.73
C GLY A 205 11.63 -16.41 -2.44
N PRO A 206 12.20 -15.83 -1.36
CA PRO A 206 11.49 -15.71 -0.08
C PRO A 206 10.15 -14.96 -0.18
N ASN A 207 10.06 -13.94 -1.02
CA ASN A 207 8.85 -13.15 -1.20
C ASN A 207 7.68 -13.93 -1.83
N ALA A 208 7.93 -15.11 -2.38
CA ALA A 208 6.89 -15.94 -2.98
C ALA A 208 5.79 -16.34 -1.97
N ALA A 209 6.14 -16.52 -0.70
CA ALA A 209 5.19 -16.78 0.37
C ALA A 209 4.15 -15.65 0.52
N LEU A 210 4.58 -14.39 0.36
CA LEU A 210 3.69 -13.23 0.43
C LEU A 210 2.70 -13.20 -0.74
N TRP A 211 3.14 -13.53 -1.94
CA TRP A 211 2.29 -13.59 -3.12
C TRP A 211 1.36 -14.81 -3.13
N ALA A 212 1.83 -15.94 -2.58
CA ALA A 212 1.00 -17.11 -2.39
C ALA A 212 -0.22 -16.80 -1.50
N VAL A 213 -0.01 -16.12 -0.37
CA VAL A 213 -1.10 -15.68 0.52
C VAL A 213 -2.04 -14.71 -0.19
N ARG A 214 -1.50 -13.70 -0.91
CA ARG A 214 -2.33 -12.76 -1.68
C ARG A 214 -3.25 -13.45 -2.68
N SER A 215 -2.78 -14.52 -3.32
CA SER A 215 -3.55 -15.29 -4.31
C SER A 215 -4.42 -16.41 -3.72
N GLY A 216 -4.68 -16.38 -2.42
CA GLY A 216 -5.57 -17.35 -1.76
C GLY A 216 -4.96 -18.71 -1.44
N ALA A 217 -3.63 -18.88 -1.55
CA ALA A 217 -2.98 -20.11 -1.09
C ALA A 217 -2.94 -20.18 0.45
N ALA A 218 -2.79 -21.40 0.97
CA ALA A 218 -2.57 -21.61 2.39
C ALA A 218 -1.28 -20.87 2.83
N ALA A 219 -1.37 -20.24 3.98
CA ALA A 219 -0.23 -19.50 4.53
C ALA A 219 0.69 -20.46 5.30
N ASP A 220 1.99 -20.35 5.04
CA ASP A 220 3.05 -21.08 5.74
C ASP A 220 3.81 -20.11 6.65
N VAL A 221 3.63 -20.23 7.96
CA VAL A 221 4.19 -19.30 8.96
C VAL A 221 5.72 -19.24 8.91
N PRO A 222 6.45 -20.36 8.80
CA PRO A 222 7.91 -20.33 8.63
C PRO A 222 8.37 -19.53 7.40
N SER A 223 7.76 -19.77 6.24
CA SER A 223 8.10 -19.06 4.99
C SER A 223 7.76 -17.57 5.06
N LEU A 224 6.62 -17.21 5.66
CA LEU A 224 6.26 -15.82 5.90
C LEU A 224 7.25 -15.13 6.83
N SER A 225 7.66 -15.80 7.91
CA SER A 225 8.66 -15.28 8.85
C SER A 225 10.01 -15.03 8.17
N ALA A 226 10.43 -15.97 7.31
CA ALA A 226 11.66 -15.82 6.52
C ALA A 226 11.59 -14.65 5.54
N ALA A 227 10.44 -14.47 4.86
CA ALA A 227 10.22 -13.36 3.92
C ALA A 227 10.22 -11.98 4.60
N LEU A 228 9.72 -11.92 5.84
CA LEU A 228 9.58 -10.66 6.59
C LEU A 228 10.81 -10.34 7.45
N GLY A 229 11.65 -11.33 7.76
CA GLY A 229 12.69 -11.21 8.79
C GLY A 229 12.11 -11.02 10.21
N VAL A 230 10.84 -11.39 10.43
CA VAL A 230 10.12 -11.26 11.70
C VAL A 230 9.34 -12.53 11.96
N ALA A 231 9.53 -13.13 13.13
CA ALA A 231 8.80 -14.31 13.56
C ALA A 231 7.77 -13.96 14.64
N PRO A 232 6.66 -14.72 14.75
CA PRO A 232 5.73 -14.62 15.87
C PRO A 232 6.39 -15.13 17.17
N GLU A 233 5.90 -14.64 18.31
CA GLU A 233 6.39 -15.07 19.63
C GLU A 233 6.13 -16.57 19.88
N GLU A 234 4.97 -17.08 19.44
CA GLU A 234 4.55 -18.47 19.57
C GLU A 234 4.17 -19.06 18.20
N PRO A 235 5.12 -19.66 17.45
CA PRO A 235 4.88 -20.14 16.08
C PRO A 235 3.71 -21.13 15.94
N ALA A 236 3.58 -22.10 16.84
CA ALA A 236 2.51 -23.10 16.78
C ALA A 236 1.10 -22.49 17.00
N ALA A 237 0.98 -21.51 17.91
CA ALA A 237 -0.26 -20.77 18.10
C ALA A 237 -0.57 -19.89 16.88
N ALA A 238 0.44 -19.29 16.27
CA ALA A 238 0.31 -18.46 15.08
C ALA A 238 -0.22 -19.25 13.88
N GLU A 239 0.18 -20.50 13.69
CA GLU A 239 -0.33 -21.36 12.61
C GLU A 239 -1.86 -21.56 12.70
N ALA A 240 -2.38 -21.83 13.90
CA ALA A 240 -3.82 -22.00 14.11
C ALA A 240 -4.59 -20.68 13.85
N LEU A 241 -4.06 -19.55 14.33
CA LEU A 241 -4.68 -18.23 14.10
C LEU A 241 -4.66 -17.83 12.62
N VAL A 242 -3.57 -18.09 11.93
CA VAL A 242 -3.42 -17.83 10.49
C VAL A 242 -4.41 -18.67 9.69
N ALA A 243 -4.62 -19.93 10.05
CA ALA A 243 -5.61 -20.80 9.41
C ALA A 243 -7.04 -20.28 9.63
N ASP A 244 -7.40 -19.90 10.86
CA ASP A 244 -8.74 -19.34 11.18
C ASP A 244 -8.99 -18.02 10.44
N VAL A 245 -8.05 -17.08 10.48
CA VAL A 245 -8.17 -15.80 9.75
C VAL A 245 -8.28 -16.04 8.24
N SER A 246 -7.47 -16.94 7.67
CA SER A 246 -7.54 -17.26 6.25
C SER A 246 -8.94 -17.75 5.85
N ALA A 247 -9.54 -18.64 6.63
CA ALA A 247 -10.89 -19.13 6.37
C ALA A 247 -11.95 -18.01 6.46
N ARG A 248 -11.83 -17.11 7.43
CA ARG A 248 -12.73 -15.94 7.57
C ARG A 248 -12.60 -14.98 6.39
N LEU A 249 -11.37 -14.75 5.93
CA LEU A 249 -11.11 -13.88 4.78
C LEU A 249 -11.61 -14.48 3.47
N ASP A 250 -11.57 -15.82 3.33
CA ASP A 250 -12.17 -16.54 2.20
C ASP A 250 -13.68 -16.34 2.15
N VAL A 251 -14.38 -16.44 3.28
CA VAL A 251 -15.82 -16.17 3.40
C VAL A 251 -16.15 -14.72 3.04
N LEU A 252 -15.28 -13.77 3.40
CA LEU A 252 -15.46 -12.35 3.09
C LEU A 252 -15.06 -11.99 1.64
N GLY A 253 -14.49 -12.94 0.88
CA GLY A 253 -13.98 -12.69 -0.47
C GLY A 253 -12.79 -11.71 -0.49
N ARG A 254 -11.98 -11.68 0.59
CA ARG A 254 -10.80 -10.82 0.65
C ARG A 254 -9.58 -11.50 0.05
N SER A 255 -9.00 -10.86 -0.96
CA SER A 255 -7.81 -11.31 -1.68
C SER A 255 -6.73 -10.22 -1.69
N GLY A 256 -5.63 -10.45 -2.37
CA GLY A 256 -4.56 -9.48 -2.54
C GLY A 256 -3.97 -8.98 -1.23
N ASP A 257 -3.72 -7.67 -1.17
CA ASP A 257 -3.12 -7.06 0.01
C ASP A 257 -4.01 -7.16 1.25
N ALA A 258 -5.33 -7.04 1.12
CA ALA A 258 -6.25 -7.15 2.24
C ALA A 258 -6.16 -8.52 2.94
N ARG A 259 -6.07 -9.60 2.15
CA ARG A 259 -5.83 -10.95 2.66
C ARG A 259 -4.48 -11.07 3.35
N LEU A 260 -3.41 -10.62 2.69
CA LEU A 260 -2.06 -10.68 3.27
C LEU A 260 -1.98 -9.91 4.58
N GLU A 261 -2.54 -8.71 4.64
CA GLU A 261 -2.54 -7.85 5.83
C GLU A 261 -3.26 -8.51 7.00
N GLY A 262 -4.41 -9.15 6.76
CA GLY A 262 -5.14 -9.90 7.78
C GLY A 262 -4.37 -11.12 8.31
N VAL A 263 -3.80 -11.91 7.42
CA VAL A 263 -2.98 -13.08 7.78
C VAL A 263 -1.76 -12.67 8.60
N LEU A 264 -1.04 -11.63 8.16
CA LEU A 264 0.15 -11.15 8.88
C LEU A 264 -0.21 -10.47 10.21
N ALA A 265 -1.34 -9.78 10.28
CA ALA A 265 -1.83 -9.22 11.54
C ALA A 265 -2.18 -10.31 12.57
N ALA A 266 -2.78 -11.43 12.12
CA ALA A 266 -3.03 -12.57 12.99
C ALA A 266 -1.72 -13.25 13.44
N MET A 267 -0.78 -13.45 12.50
CA MET A 267 0.53 -14.02 12.80
C MET A 267 1.30 -13.20 13.84
N LEU A 268 1.23 -11.88 13.76
CA LEU A 268 2.03 -10.95 14.56
C LEU A 268 1.22 -10.23 15.66
N HIS A 269 0.03 -10.75 16.03
CA HIS A 269 -0.92 -10.09 16.94
C HIS A 269 -0.35 -9.75 18.32
N GLY A 270 0.61 -10.53 18.83
CA GLY A 270 1.31 -10.29 20.11
C GLY A 270 2.35 -9.16 20.04
N THR A 271 2.69 -8.72 18.84
CA THR A 271 3.77 -7.75 18.64
C THR A 271 3.28 -6.31 18.81
N ARG A 272 4.15 -5.45 19.35
CA ARG A 272 3.79 -4.03 19.56
C ARG A 272 3.62 -3.30 18.22
N ARG A 273 2.47 -2.63 18.04
CA ARG A 273 2.13 -1.84 16.84
C ARG A 273 3.25 -0.87 16.40
N ALA A 274 3.81 -0.11 17.35
CA ALA A 274 4.84 0.89 17.07
C ALA A 274 6.14 0.30 16.48
N TRP A 275 6.37 -0.98 16.72
CA TRP A 275 7.55 -1.73 16.28
C TRP A 275 7.35 -2.40 14.91
N LEU A 276 6.11 -2.78 14.58
CA LEU A 276 5.78 -3.46 13.34
C LEU A 276 5.96 -2.58 12.10
N GLY A 277 5.43 -1.34 12.12
CA GLY A 277 5.47 -0.46 10.97
C GLY A 277 6.86 -0.30 10.35
N PRO A 278 7.88 0.13 11.11
CA PRO A 278 9.24 0.29 10.59
C PRO A 278 9.88 -1.00 10.08
N ARG A 279 9.67 -2.13 10.76
CA ARG A 279 10.28 -3.43 10.41
C ARG A 279 9.68 -4.05 9.16
N LEU A 280 8.38 -3.92 8.99
CA LEU A 280 7.69 -4.47 7.82
C LEU A 280 7.78 -3.56 6.59
N ALA A 281 8.22 -2.31 6.74
CA ALA A 281 8.29 -1.36 5.63
C ALA A 281 9.25 -1.79 4.51
N GLY A 282 10.35 -2.49 4.83
CA GLY A 282 11.27 -3.03 3.83
C GLY A 282 10.61 -4.02 2.87
N PRO A 283 10.09 -5.16 3.36
CA PRO A 283 9.51 -6.20 2.52
C PRO A 283 8.12 -5.86 1.94
N LEU A 284 7.34 -4.97 2.56
CA LEU A 284 5.94 -4.74 2.18
C LEU A 284 5.64 -3.33 1.66
N GLY A 285 6.59 -2.42 1.81
CA GLY A 285 6.34 -0.98 1.65
C GLY A 285 5.64 -0.38 2.87
N MET A 286 5.76 0.93 3.05
CA MET A 286 5.19 1.66 4.19
C MET A 286 3.66 1.51 4.29
N PRO A 287 2.87 1.60 3.19
CA PRO A 287 1.43 1.44 3.28
C PRO A 287 0.98 0.10 3.86
N GLY A 288 1.52 -1.03 3.36
CA GLY A 288 1.18 -2.37 3.86
C GLY A 288 1.64 -2.58 5.30
N ALA A 289 2.88 -2.19 5.63
CA ALA A 289 3.42 -2.28 6.97
C ALA A 289 2.57 -1.53 8.01
N ARG A 290 2.11 -0.32 7.66
CA ARG A 290 1.24 0.49 8.52
C ARG A 290 -0.13 -0.17 8.72
N ARG A 291 -0.77 -0.67 7.66
CA ARG A 291 -2.09 -1.32 7.77
C ARG A 291 -2.04 -2.57 8.63
N ILE A 292 -1.00 -3.40 8.51
CA ILE A 292 -0.79 -4.56 9.40
C ILE A 292 -0.64 -4.10 10.85
N ALA A 293 0.20 -3.10 11.10
CA ALA A 293 0.39 -2.55 12.43
C ALA A 293 -0.92 -1.98 13.00
N ASP A 294 -1.73 -1.31 12.17
CA ASP A 294 -3.03 -0.78 12.57
C ASP A 294 -4.04 -1.88 12.89
N LEU A 295 -4.10 -2.96 12.10
CA LEU A 295 -4.92 -4.15 12.39
C LEU A 295 -4.54 -4.78 13.73
N VAL A 296 -3.25 -5.01 13.98
CA VAL A 296 -2.75 -5.53 15.27
C VAL A 296 -3.16 -4.61 16.43
N GLY A 297 -2.99 -3.30 16.29
CA GLY A 297 -3.29 -2.35 17.35
C GLY A 297 -4.78 -2.09 17.58
N LEU A 298 -5.64 -2.29 16.57
CA LEU A 298 -7.09 -2.07 16.68
C LEU A 298 -7.86 -3.33 17.10
N SER A 299 -7.38 -4.53 16.78
CA SER A 299 -8.06 -5.80 17.11
C SER A 299 -8.47 -5.91 18.58
N PRO A 300 -7.64 -5.57 19.59
CA PRO A 300 -8.04 -5.65 20.98
C PRO A 300 -9.14 -4.65 21.37
N ARG A 301 -9.36 -3.60 20.56
CA ARG A 301 -10.42 -2.61 20.83
C ARG A 301 -11.81 -3.15 20.51
N LEU A 302 -11.92 -4.05 19.53
CA LEU A 302 -13.18 -4.70 19.18
C LEU A 302 -13.61 -5.78 20.19
N GLN A 303 -12.67 -6.28 20.99
CA GLN A 303 -12.89 -7.31 22.01
C GLN A 303 -13.47 -6.75 23.33
N ARG A 304 -13.78 -5.48 23.39
CA ARG A 304 -14.29 -4.78 24.56
C ARG A 304 -15.63 -4.13 24.26
N PRO A 305 -16.50 -3.97 25.28
CA PRO A 305 -17.73 -3.22 25.11
C PRO A 305 -17.45 -1.83 24.54
N TYR A 306 -18.18 -1.48 23.50
CA TYR A 306 -18.08 -0.17 22.87
C TYR A 306 -19.12 0.77 23.51
N PRO A 307 -18.80 2.03 23.80
CA PRO A 307 -19.80 3.00 24.30
C PRO A 307 -20.93 3.16 23.28
N ASP A 308 -22.16 2.94 23.66
CA ASP A 308 -23.31 2.88 22.74
C ASP A 308 -23.54 4.13 21.90
N GLY A 309 -23.29 5.32 22.45
CA GLY A 309 -23.47 6.58 21.73
C GLY A 309 -22.47 6.86 20.62
N ASP A 310 -21.34 6.15 20.59
CA ASP A 310 -20.23 6.45 19.68
C ASP A 310 -19.83 5.27 18.75
N ARG A 311 -20.61 4.20 18.73
CA ARG A 311 -20.29 2.97 18.02
C ARG A 311 -20.04 3.20 16.53
N ARG A 312 -21.02 3.79 15.83
CA ARG A 312 -20.89 4.12 14.40
C ARG A 312 -19.69 5.03 14.13
N THR A 313 -19.54 6.09 14.93
CA THR A 313 -18.43 7.04 14.79
C THR A 313 -17.08 6.37 14.96
N GLY A 314 -16.95 5.46 15.92
CA GLY A 314 -15.74 4.70 16.18
C GLY A 314 -15.41 3.75 15.04
N LEU A 315 -16.38 2.98 14.55
CA LEU A 315 -16.21 2.04 13.43
C LEU A 315 -15.86 2.78 12.13
N ALA A 316 -16.55 3.88 11.82
CA ALA A 316 -16.22 4.69 10.65
C ALA A 316 -14.79 5.30 10.73
N ARG A 317 -14.30 5.63 11.93
CA ARG A 317 -12.90 6.03 12.12
C ARG A 317 -11.93 4.87 11.95
N PHE A 318 -12.27 3.66 12.39
CA PHE A 318 -11.44 2.48 12.16
C PHE A 318 -11.34 2.13 10.67
N ALA A 319 -12.43 2.33 9.91
CA ALA A 319 -12.43 2.16 8.46
C ALA A 319 -11.44 3.08 7.70
N LEU A 320 -10.96 4.17 8.33
CA LEU A 320 -9.87 4.98 7.78
C LEU A 320 -8.48 4.36 7.97
N ALA A 321 -8.34 3.49 8.96
CA ALA A 321 -7.06 2.87 9.31
C ALA A 321 -6.90 1.49 8.66
N ALA A 322 -7.99 0.71 8.56
CA ALA A 322 -7.98 -0.66 8.08
C ALA A 322 -9.34 -1.04 7.46
N ASP A 323 -9.35 -2.08 6.60
CA ASP A 323 -10.58 -2.75 6.19
C ASP A 323 -11.27 -3.36 7.41
N LEU A 324 -12.52 -2.97 7.67
CA LEU A 324 -13.25 -3.43 8.86
C LEU A 324 -13.59 -4.92 8.81
N GLY A 325 -13.86 -5.47 7.64
CA GLY A 325 -14.06 -6.91 7.48
C GLY A 325 -12.82 -7.69 7.91
N VAL A 326 -11.65 -7.25 7.43
CA VAL A 326 -10.36 -7.83 7.83
C VAL A 326 -10.10 -7.64 9.32
N LEU A 327 -10.37 -6.45 9.85
CA LEU A 327 -10.17 -6.16 11.27
C LEU A 327 -11.04 -7.05 12.16
N HIS A 328 -12.33 -7.28 11.81
CA HIS A 328 -13.22 -8.19 12.55
C HIS A 328 -12.76 -9.64 12.43
N ALA A 329 -12.29 -10.07 11.24
CA ALA A 329 -11.74 -11.41 11.05
C ALA A 329 -10.53 -11.67 11.96
N VAL A 330 -9.59 -10.72 11.99
CA VAL A 330 -8.41 -10.80 12.87
C VAL A 330 -8.83 -10.76 14.35
N ALA A 331 -9.65 -9.79 14.74
CA ALA A 331 -10.08 -9.62 16.13
C ALA A 331 -10.82 -10.84 16.66
N GLY A 332 -11.66 -11.48 15.84
CA GLY A 332 -12.38 -12.70 16.19
C GLY A 332 -11.48 -13.92 16.35
N ALA A 333 -10.47 -14.06 15.48
CA ALA A 333 -9.51 -15.15 15.57
C ALA A 333 -8.61 -15.04 16.81
N VAL A 334 -8.13 -13.83 17.14
CA VAL A 334 -7.25 -13.60 18.31
C VAL A 334 -8.03 -13.39 19.62
N ALA A 335 -9.34 -13.54 19.65
CA ALA A 335 -10.16 -13.43 20.86
C ALA A 335 -10.10 -14.71 21.68
N TYR A 336 -9.48 -14.67 22.85
CA TYR A 336 -9.26 -15.84 23.70
C TYR A 336 -10.47 -16.24 24.52
N THR A 337 -11.38 -15.30 24.85
CA THR A 337 -12.56 -15.56 25.68
C THR A 337 -13.85 -15.54 24.87
N ALA A 338 -14.90 -16.22 25.36
CA ALA A 338 -16.21 -16.20 24.73
C ALA A 338 -16.80 -14.78 24.70
N GLU A 339 -16.64 -14.03 25.77
CA GLU A 339 -17.11 -12.64 25.91
C GLU A 339 -16.42 -11.73 24.88
N ALA A 340 -15.10 -11.90 24.69
CA ALA A 340 -14.37 -11.13 23.70
C ALA A 340 -14.86 -11.41 22.27
N ARG A 341 -15.15 -12.70 21.93
CA ARG A 341 -15.71 -13.07 20.63
C ARG A 341 -17.10 -12.48 20.43
N GLU A 342 -17.96 -12.56 21.43
CA GLU A 342 -19.29 -11.94 21.41
C GLU A 342 -19.23 -10.43 21.14
N GLN A 343 -18.27 -9.71 21.75
CA GLN A 343 -18.09 -8.28 21.49
C GLN A 343 -17.67 -8.01 20.03
N VAL A 344 -16.80 -8.84 19.46
CA VAL A 344 -16.41 -8.73 18.05
C VAL A 344 -17.59 -8.99 17.12
N GLU A 345 -18.42 -9.99 17.40
CA GLU A 345 -19.62 -10.32 16.62
C GLU A 345 -20.65 -9.18 16.68
N TRP A 346 -20.93 -8.63 17.86
CA TRP A 346 -21.76 -7.44 18.00
C TRP A 346 -21.21 -6.23 17.23
N SER A 347 -19.91 -6.03 17.28
CA SER A 347 -19.25 -4.96 16.53
C SER A 347 -19.41 -5.17 15.01
N ALA A 348 -19.30 -6.41 14.52
CA ALA A 348 -19.46 -6.73 13.11
C ALA A 348 -20.90 -6.46 12.62
N LEU A 349 -21.92 -6.84 13.41
CA LEU A 349 -23.32 -6.54 13.10
C LEU A 349 -23.57 -5.03 12.99
N HIS A 350 -23.04 -4.24 13.90
CA HIS A 350 -23.15 -2.78 13.81
C HIS A 350 -22.41 -2.18 12.61
N ALA A 351 -21.26 -2.76 12.23
CA ALA A 351 -20.53 -2.33 11.04
C ALA A 351 -21.31 -2.67 9.76
N GLU A 352 -21.97 -3.82 9.72
CA GLU A 352 -22.84 -4.25 8.62
C GLU A 352 -24.05 -3.33 8.48
N GLU A 353 -24.77 -3.10 9.59
CA GLU A 353 -25.92 -2.19 9.64
C GLU A 353 -25.56 -0.76 9.20
N ALA A 354 -24.35 -0.32 9.51
CA ALA A 354 -23.84 0.98 9.09
C ALA A 354 -23.26 1.00 7.65
N GLY A 355 -23.24 -0.14 6.93
CA GLY A 355 -22.70 -0.25 5.57
C GLY A 355 -21.18 -0.12 5.50
N LEU A 356 -20.46 -0.46 6.59
CA LEU A 356 -19.01 -0.22 6.73
C LEU A 356 -18.15 -1.47 6.48
N LEU A 357 -18.72 -2.64 6.18
CA LEU A 357 -17.95 -3.88 5.97
C LEU A 357 -17.37 -4.03 4.55
N GLY A 358 -17.70 -3.13 3.61
CA GLY A 358 -17.06 -3.13 2.29
C GLY A 358 -15.55 -2.86 2.38
N GLU A 359 -14.80 -3.21 1.34
CA GLU A 359 -13.33 -2.99 1.29
C GLU A 359 -12.95 -1.52 1.49
N SER A 360 -13.77 -0.61 0.98
CA SER A 360 -13.54 0.84 1.03
C SER A 360 -14.87 1.59 1.23
N PRO A 361 -15.49 1.53 2.43
CA PRO A 361 -16.85 2.04 2.63
C PRO A 361 -16.99 3.54 2.43
N LEU A 362 -15.90 4.30 2.52
CA LEU A 362 -15.88 5.76 2.30
C LEU A 362 -15.57 6.14 0.85
N GLN A 363 -15.26 5.16 -0.02
CA GLN A 363 -14.89 5.44 -1.41
C GLN A 363 -16.04 6.06 -2.24
N PRO A 364 -17.30 5.64 -2.11
CA PRO A 364 -18.40 6.30 -2.82
C PRO A 364 -18.51 7.80 -2.49
N LEU A 365 -18.40 8.17 -1.21
CA LEU A 365 -18.42 9.56 -0.77
C LEU A 365 -17.21 10.33 -1.33
N ARG A 366 -16.02 9.71 -1.31
CA ARG A 366 -14.79 10.30 -1.81
C ARG A 366 -14.83 10.50 -3.33
N ALA A 367 -15.26 9.48 -4.07
CA ALA A 367 -15.38 9.55 -5.52
C ALA A 367 -16.39 10.63 -5.95
N GLY A 368 -17.53 10.71 -5.26
CA GLY A 368 -18.54 11.72 -5.52
C GLY A 368 -18.07 13.16 -5.22
N LEU A 369 -17.15 13.34 -4.26
CA LEU A 369 -16.60 14.66 -3.96
C LEU A 369 -15.49 15.10 -4.95
N ARG A 370 -14.93 14.20 -5.75
CA ARG A 370 -13.76 14.47 -6.62
C ARG A 370 -13.97 15.72 -7.49
N ASP A 371 -15.07 15.78 -8.22
CA ASP A 371 -15.36 16.90 -9.12
C ASP A 371 -15.62 18.20 -8.35
N ALA A 372 -16.31 18.11 -7.22
CA ALA A 372 -16.60 19.25 -6.37
C ALA A 372 -15.34 19.83 -5.69
N LEU A 373 -14.30 19.04 -5.50
CA LEU A 373 -13.00 19.44 -4.93
C LEU A 373 -11.96 19.75 -6.01
N ALA A 374 -12.23 19.43 -7.28
CA ALA A 374 -11.35 19.75 -8.39
C ALA A 374 -11.10 21.26 -8.48
N GLY A 375 -9.84 21.65 -8.71
CA GLY A 375 -9.42 23.04 -8.77
C GLY A 375 -9.19 23.73 -7.42
N LEU A 376 -9.50 23.08 -6.30
CA LEU A 376 -9.09 23.57 -4.98
C LEU A 376 -7.60 23.26 -4.75
N GLY A 377 -6.91 24.13 -4.01
CA GLY A 377 -5.57 23.79 -3.52
C GLY A 377 -5.63 22.58 -2.59
N SER A 378 -4.59 21.73 -2.59
CA SER A 378 -4.56 20.46 -1.85
C SER A 378 -4.96 20.57 -0.37
N ALA A 379 -4.52 21.62 0.33
CA ALA A 379 -4.89 21.84 1.72
C ALA A 379 -6.39 22.09 1.91
N ALA A 380 -7.04 22.81 0.97
CA ALA A 380 -8.48 23.07 1.02
C ALA A 380 -9.27 21.80 0.70
N ALA A 381 -8.87 21.06 -0.33
CA ALA A 381 -9.47 19.78 -0.69
C ALA A 381 -9.37 18.77 0.46
N ASP A 382 -8.19 18.61 1.07
CA ASP A 382 -7.97 17.72 2.22
C ASP A 382 -8.80 18.13 3.45
N ARG A 383 -8.95 19.44 3.68
CA ARG A 383 -9.80 19.92 4.77
C ARG A 383 -11.27 19.60 4.52
N CYS A 384 -11.77 19.88 3.32
CA CYS A 384 -13.16 19.56 2.94
C CYS A 384 -13.44 18.06 3.05
N TRP A 385 -12.52 17.22 2.58
CA TRP A 385 -12.61 15.77 2.70
C TRP A 385 -12.63 15.32 4.17
N ALA A 386 -11.75 15.88 5.01
CA ALA A 386 -11.68 15.52 6.41
C ALA A 386 -12.97 15.85 7.17
N GLU A 387 -13.57 17.00 6.88
CA GLU A 387 -14.83 17.41 7.51
C GLU A 387 -16.02 16.58 6.99
N ALA A 388 -16.04 16.27 5.69
CA ALA A 388 -17.08 15.43 5.11
C ALA A 388 -17.08 14.03 5.73
N ARG A 389 -15.92 13.38 5.85
CA ARG A 389 -15.83 12.05 6.48
C ARG A 389 -16.15 12.05 7.98
N ASP A 390 -15.77 13.11 8.73
CA ASP A 390 -16.15 13.23 10.14
C ASP A 390 -17.65 13.45 10.31
N ALA A 391 -18.26 14.25 9.45
CA ALA A 391 -19.70 14.44 9.41
C ALA A 391 -20.46 13.16 9.05
N PHE A 392 -19.94 12.40 8.06
CA PHE A 392 -20.46 11.09 7.68
C PHE A 392 -20.35 10.09 8.83
N ALA A 393 -19.20 10.01 9.48
CA ALA A 393 -18.99 9.12 10.63
C ALA A 393 -19.98 9.42 11.77
N LYS A 394 -20.31 10.69 11.98
CA LYS A 394 -21.30 11.14 12.99
C LYS A 394 -22.75 11.05 12.53
N GLY A 395 -23.01 10.54 11.31
CA GLY A 395 -24.37 10.45 10.76
C GLY A 395 -25.02 11.80 10.46
N ARG A 396 -24.23 12.87 10.34
CA ARG A 396 -24.73 14.23 10.05
C ARG A 396 -24.97 14.46 8.57
N ILE A 397 -24.32 13.70 7.73
CA ILE A 397 -24.49 13.65 6.27
C ILE A 397 -24.58 12.19 5.82
N SER A 398 -25.29 11.97 4.72
CA SER A 398 -25.46 10.67 4.08
C SER A 398 -25.19 10.71 2.56
N THR A 399 -25.21 11.91 1.97
CA THR A 399 -25.08 12.11 0.51
C THR A 399 -23.87 12.96 0.16
N VAL A 400 -23.46 12.89 -1.11
CA VAL A 400 -22.41 13.74 -1.67
C VAL A 400 -22.82 15.22 -1.66
N ASP A 401 -24.07 15.54 -1.99
CA ASP A 401 -24.56 16.92 -2.01
C ASP A 401 -24.52 17.56 -0.62
N GLU A 402 -24.90 16.80 0.41
CA GLU A 402 -24.77 17.25 1.81
C GLU A 402 -23.30 17.48 2.19
N ALA A 403 -22.40 16.62 1.73
CA ALA A 403 -20.95 16.77 1.95
C ALA A 403 -20.41 18.03 1.24
N VAL A 404 -20.84 18.29 0.00
CA VAL A 404 -20.48 19.52 -0.74
C VAL A 404 -20.95 20.75 0.01
N ALA A 405 -22.22 20.77 0.44
CA ALA A 405 -22.79 21.88 1.21
C ALA A 405 -22.05 22.10 2.55
N ALA A 406 -21.72 21.01 3.26
CA ALA A 406 -20.99 21.09 4.54
C ALA A 406 -19.54 21.58 4.36
N SER A 407 -18.94 21.41 3.17
CA SER A 407 -17.53 21.76 2.90
C SER A 407 -17.31 23.24 2.57
N TRP A 408 -18.36 24.01 2.34
CA TRP A 408 -18.32 25.41 1.85
C TRP A 408 -17.32 26.29 2.61
N ARG A 409 -17.31 26.21 3.93
CA ARG A 409 -16.50 27.06 4.82
C ARG A 409 -15.00 26.98 4.55
N TRP A 410 -14.49 25.81 4.13
CA TRP A 410 -13.05 25.56 3.99
C TRP A 410 -12.54 25.62 2.54
N ARG A 411 -13.42 25.82 1.59
CA ARG A 411 -13.06 25.84 0.14
C ARG A 411 -12.13 26.99 -0.23
N SER A 412 -12.20 28.12 0.49
CA SER A 412 -11.31 29.26 0.28
C SER A 412 -9.84 28.97 0.61
N GLY A 413 -9.55 27.94 1.43
CA GLY A 413 -8.22 27.67 1.98
C GLY A 413 -7.75 28.69 3.03
N ALA A 414 -8.63 29.63 3.44
CA ALA A 414 -8.32 30.70 4.39
C ALA A 414 -8.45 30.21 5.84
N PHE A 415 -7.59 29.25 6.22
CA PHE A 415 -7.50 28.72 7.57
C PHE A 415 -6.02 28.47 7.95
N PRO A 416 -5.68 28.53 9.27
CA PRO A 416 -4.35 28.18 9.74
C PRO A 416 -4.03 26.71 9.48
N ARG A 417 -2.72 26.38 9.36
CA ARG A 417 -2.23 25.03 9.16
C ARG A 417 -1.29 24.65 10.29
N LEU A 418 -1.54 23.53 10.92
CA LEU A 418 -0.66 22.95 11.93
C LEU A 418 0.00 21.69 11.37
N ILE A 419 1.32 21.69 11.28
CA ILE A 419 2.14 20.51 11.03
C ILE A 419 2.62 20.00 12.39
N HIS A 420 2.09 18.88 12.84
CA HIS A 420 2.34 18.30 14.15
C HIS A 420 3.26 17.09 14.01
N LEU A 421 4.51 17.24 14.43
CA LEU A 421 5.50 16.17 14.37
C LEU A 421 5.27 15.15 15.49
N VAL A 422 5.36 13.86 15.14
CA VAL A 422 5.13 12.74 16.06
C VAL A 422 6.23 11.68 15.89
N GLY A 423 6.84 11.26 16.99
CA GLY A 423 7.84 10.19 16.99
C GLY A 423 8.93 10.39 18.05
N PRO A 424 9.73 9.36 18.34
CA PRO A 424 10.79 9.41 19.34
C PRO A 424 11.94 10.33 18.94
N SER A 425 12.81 10.62 19.87
CA SER A 425 14.04 11.40 19.62
C SER A 425 14.94 10.65 18.63
N GLY A 426 15.57 11.39 17.73
CA GLY A 426 16.45 10.78 16.70
C GLY A 426 15.73 10.28 15.44
N SER A 427 14.41 10.34 15.37
CA SER A 427 13.64 9.85 14.21
C SER A 427 13.67 10.74 12.95
N GLY A 428 14.38 11.86 12.97
CA GLY A 428 14.50 12.75 11.81
C GLY A 428 13.44 13.85 11.69
N LYS A 429 12.47 13.93 12.61
CA LYS A 429 11.37 14.90 12.61
C LYS A 429 11.83 16.35 12.41
N SER A 430 12.79 16.79 13.22
CA SER A 430 13.28 18.19 13.18
C SER A 430 14.04 18.50 11.90
N THR A 431 14.72 17.50 11.30
CA THR A 431 15.36 17.62 9.99
C THR A 431 14.32 17.79 8.90
N PHE A 432 13.29 16.95 8.92
CA PHE A 432 12.14 17.07 8.00
C PHE A 432 11.45 18.43 8.15
N ALA A 433 11.22 18.89 9.38
CA ALA A 433 10.64 20.22 9.62
C ALA A 433 11.47 21.34 9.00
N GLY A 434 12.81 21.22 9.03
CA GLY A 434 13.72 22.17 8.42
C GLY A 434 13.73 22.16 6.88
N SER A 435 13.28 21.08 6.25
CA SER A 435 13.17 20.95 4.79
C SER A 435 11.82 21.41 4.22
N LEU A 436 10.84 21.71 5.09
CA LEU A 436 9.52 22.14 4.64
C LEU A 436 9.59 23.52 3.98
N PRO A 437 9.06 23.67 2.76
CA PRO A 437 8.94 24.98 2.14
C PRO A 437 7.83 25.78 2.83
N ARG A 438 8.10 27.04 3.17
CA ARG A 438 7.10 27.98 3.69
C ARG A 438 6.46 27.59 5.01
N THR A 439 7.23 27.62 6.08
CA THR A 439 6.72 27.59 7.45
C THR A 439 6.81 29.03 8.04
N ASP A 440 5.69 29.52 8.57
CA ASP A 440 5.64 30.88 9.17
C ASP A 440 6.17 30.89 10.59
N SER A 441 5.99 29.78 11.32
CA SER A 441 6.46 29.65 12.69
C SER A 441 6.77 28.19 13.04
N ARG A 442 7.84 27.99 13.82
CA ARG A 442 8.17 26.68 14.42
C ARG A 442 8.25 26.83 15.94
N ILE A 443 7.52 25.99 16.63
CA ILE A 443 7.51 25.92 18.10
C ILE A 443 8.16 24.61 18.49
N SER A 444 9.39 24.70 19.00
CA SER A 444 10.18 23.56 19.45
C SER A 444 10.23 23.55 20.97
N LEU A 445 9.73 22.46 21.58
CA LEU A 445 9.84 22.30 23.04
C LEU A 445 11.29 22.13 23.49
N ASP A 446 12.14 21.55 22.65
CA ASP A 446 13.57 21.43 22.91
C ASP A 446 14.27 22.81 22.97
N ASP A 447 13.83 23.76 22.15
CA ASP A 447 14.36 25.13 22.15
C ASP A 447 13.89 25.92 23.35
N LEU A 448 12.61 25.71 23.75
CA LEU A 448 12.07 26.31 24.98
C LEU A 448 12.78 25.80 26.23
N HIS A 449 13.10 24.53 26.31
CA HIS A 449 13.92 23.98 27.39
C HIS A 449 15.32 24.57 27.42
N ARG A 450 15.97 24.71 26.25
CA ARG A 450 17.29 25.33 26.16
C ARG A 450 17.31 26.79 26.63
N ALA A 451 16.31 27.54 26.24
CA ALA A 451 16.19 28.96 26.65
C ALA A 451 16.04 29.14 28.17
N ARG A 452 15.56 28.10 28.88
CA ARG A 452 15.44 28.08 30.35
C ARG A 452 16.65 27.48 31.09
N GLY A 453 17.73 27.16 30.39
CA GLY A 453 19.03 26.79 30.98
C GLY A 453 19.36 25.28 31.00
N SER A 454 18.41 24.35 30.83
CA SER A 454 18.72 22.91 30.80
C SER A 454 17.68 22.11 30.00
N ARG A 455 18.18 21.28 29.05
CA ARG A 455 17.38 20.26 28.36
C ARG A 455 17.00 19.09 29.28
N ALA A 456 17.72 18.91 30.38
CA ALA A 456 17.58 17.75 31.26
C ALA A 456 16.62 18.01 32.43
N ASP A 457 16.21 19.25 32.70
CA ASP A 457 15.34 19.57 33.83
C ASP A 457 13.88 19.21 33.51
N GLN A 458 13.50 18.01 33.97
CA GLN A 458 12.12 17.51 33.83
C GLN A 458 11.11 18.25 34.71
N ARG A 459 11.55 19.01 35.74
CA ARG A 459 10.66 19.75 36.65
C ARG A 459 9.96 20.91 35.92
N ALA A 460 10.59 21.45 34.88
CA ALA A 460 10.04 22.51 34.05
C ALA A 460 9.10 22.05 32.94
N ASN A 461 8.92 20.73 32.74
CA ASN A 461 8.16 20.20 31.60
C ASN A 461 6.73 20.74 31.47
N GLY A 462 6.01 20.88 32.59
CA GLY A 462 4.64 21.41 32.61
C GLY A 462 4.56 22.89 32.23
N GLU A 463 5.55 23.68 32.60
CA GLU A 463 5.61 25.11 32.26
C GLU A 463 6.03 25.33 30.82
N VAL A 464 7.04 24.57 30.33
CA VAL A 464 7.48 24.62 28.93
C VAL A 464 6.35 24.21 27.99
N LEU A 465 5.61 23.17 28.36
CA LEU A 465 4.45 22.75 27.57
C LEU A 465 3.37 23.85 27.54
N ARG A 466 3.07 24.46 28.67
CA ARG A 466 2.06 25.53 28.78
C ARG A 466 2.49 26.76 27.96
N GLU A 467 3.74 27.15 28.05
CA GLU A 467 4.31 28.23 27.23
C GLU A 467 4.25 27.88 25.75
N GLY A 468 4.67 26.65 25.36
CA GLY A 468 4.59 26.17 23.97
C GLY A 468 3.18 26.23 23.43
N LEU A 469 2.17 25.74 24.17
CA LEU A 469 0.76 25.79 23.78
C LEU A 469 0.24 27.25 23.66
N GLY A 470 0.69 28.16 24.52
CA GLY A 470 0.36 29.59 24.41
C GLY A 470 0.95 30.20 23.13
N ARG A 471 2.22 29.90 22.81
CA ARG A 471 2.86 30.32 21.54
C ARG A 471 2.16 29.74 20.33
N LEU A 472 1.74 28.47 20.39
CA LEU A 472 0.98 27.82 19.33
C LEU A 472 -0.37 28.53 19.09
N ASP A 473 -1.08 28.85 20.16
CA ASP A 473 -2.36 29.55 20.07
C ASP A 473 -2.22 30.92 19.40
N SER A 474 -1.20 31.69 19.80
CA SER A 474 -0.90 33.01 19.22
C SER A 474 -0.46 32.88 17.75
N ALA A 475 0.39 31.92 17.41
CA ALA A 475 0.85 31.72 16.03
C ALA A 475 -0.28 31.31 15.09
N LEU A 476 -1.14 30.39 15.50
CA LEU A 476 -2.31 29.99 14.71
C LEU A 476 -3.36 31.11 14.58
N ALA A 477 -3.47 32.00 15.56
CA ALA A 477 -4.34 33.18 15.46
C ALA A 477 -3.88 34.14 14.35
N GLY A 478 -2.58 34.21 14.07
CA GLY A 478 -2.00 34.99 12.97
C GLY A 478 -2.21 34.35 11.57
N GLY A 479 -2.72 33.14 11.50
CA GLY A 479 -2.87 32.38 10.24
C GLY A 479 -1.56 31.69 9.83
N GLY A 480 -1.48 31.26 8.55
CA GLY A 480 -0.27 30.65 8.00
C GLY A 480 -0.05 29.19 8.41
N THR A 481 1.20 28.73 8.29
CA THR A 481 1.63 27.35 8.57
C THR A 481 2.54 27.32 9.79
N VAL A 482 2.12 26.65 10.84
CA VAL A 482 2.84 26.50 12.11
C VAL A 482 3.31 25.06 12.28
N VAL A 483 4.56 24.87 12.66
CA VAL A 483 5.14 23.56 12.98
C VAL A 483 5.23 23.39 14.49
N TRP A 484 4.63 22.33 15.01
CA TRP A 484 4.82 21.86 16.38
C TRP A 484 5.88 20.78 16.41
N ASP A 485 7.05 21.11 16.94
CA ASP A 485 8.20 20.22 17.03
C ASP A 485 8.41 19.71 18.45
N ALA A 486 7.82 18.56 18.71
CA ALA A 486 7.97 17.80 19.95
C ALA A 486 7.88 16.30 19.64
N THR A 487 8.17 15.45 20.63
CA THR A 487 8.05 13.98 20.44
C THR A 487 6.60 13.52 20.27
N SER A 488 5.67 14.11 21.02
CA SER A 488 4.20 13.85 20.95
C SER A 488 3.85 12.35 20.94
N LEU A 489 4.48 11.61 21.87
CA LEU A 489 4.56 10.14 21.84
C LEU A 489 3.22 9.43 22.02
N ASN A 490 2.28 10.03 22.75
CA ASN A 490 1.01 9.41 23.09
C ASN A 490 -0.19 10.32 22.79
N GLN A 491 -1.38 9.74 22.82
CA GLN A 491 -2.62 10.42 22.49
C GLN A 491 -2.90 11.63 23.42
N HIS A 492 -2.57 11.52 24.71
CA HIS A 492 -2.77 12.63 25.65
C HIS A 492 -1.96 13.88 25.25
N GLN A 493 -0.67 13.70 24.93
CA GLN A 493 0.17 14.81 24.47
C GLN A 493 -0.37 15.44 23.17
N ARG A 494 -0.83 14.61 22.22
CA ARG A 494 -1.41 15.10 20.96
C ARG A 494 -2.74 15.82 21.16
N SER A 495 -3.58 15.35 22.09
CA SER A 495 -4.90 15.96 22.35
C SER A 495 -4.80 17.40 22.88
N LEU A 496 -3.77 17.73 23.65
CA LEU A 496 -3.52 19.10 24.12
C LEU A 496 -3.25 20.05 22.95
N VAL A 497 -2.41 19.63 22.01
CA VAL A 497 -2.08 20.38 20.79
C VAL A 497 -3.31 20.51 19.87
N HIS A 498 -4.05 19.41 19.71
CA HIS A 498 -5.30 19.40 18.93
C HIS A 498 -6.38 20.30 19.55
N GLY A 499 -6.42 20.43 20.87
CA GLY A 499 -7.32 21.34 21.54
C GLY A 499 -7.08 22.80 21.10
N VAL A 500 -5.82 23.21 20.98
CA VAL A 500 -5.45 24.53 20.45
C VAL A 500 -5.85 24.66 18.98
N ALA A 501 -5.45 23.69 18.14
CA ALA A 501 -5.74 23.70 16.70
C ALA A 501 -7.24 23.79 16.41
N ARG A 502 -8.06 23.06 17.18
CA ARG A 502 -9.53 23.08 17.04
C ARG A 502 -10.14 24.44 17.36
N ARG A 503 -9.66 25.12 18.43
CA ARG A 503 -10.13 26.48 18.75
C ARG A 503 -9.82 27.49 17.65
N ARG A 504 -8.75 27.27 16.89
CA ARG A 504 -8.30 28.14 15.80
C ARG A 504 -8.75 27.66 14.42
N ASP A 505 -9.59 26.62 14.35
CA ASP A 505 -10.08 26.01 13.12
C ASP A 505 -8.96 25.62 12.14
N ALA A 506 -7.81 25.16 12.67
CA ALA A 506 -6.62 24.84 11.89
C ALA A 506 -6.73 23.48 11.19
N LEU A 507 -6.23 23.39 9.96
CA LEU A 507 -5.95 22.09 9.31
C LEU A 507 -4.79 21.42 10.05
N VAL A 508 -5.02 20.25 10.63
CA VAL A 508 -3.99 19.48 11.32
C VAL A 508 -3.42 18.41 10.41
N THR A 509 -2.10 18.44 10.22
CA THR A 509 -1.33 17.40 9.55
C THR A 509 -0.44 16.71 10.55
N HIS A 510 -0.63 15.43 10.85
CA HIS A 510 0.37 14.65 11.56
C HIS A 510 1.52 14.29 10.63
N VAL A 511 2.75 14.43 11.11
CA VAL A 511 3.96 13.91 10.49
C VAL A 511 4.52 12.85 11.44
N VAL A 512 4.30 11.59 11.10
CA VAL A 512 4.60 10.43 11.95
C VAL A 512 5.88 9.78 11.47
N ALA A 513 6.94 9.85 12.27
CA ALA A 513 8.21 9.20 11.94
C ALA A 513 8.19 7.74 12.41
N LEU A 514 8.24 6.82 11.45
CA LEU A 514 8.32 5.38 11.64
C LEU A 514 9.73 4.90 11.31
N VAL A 515 10.56 4.76 12.33
CA VAL A 515 11.97 4.38 12.22
C VAL A 515 12.24 3.24 13.19
N ASP A 516 12.95 2.22 12.74
CA ASP A 516 13.31 1.06 13.54
C ASP A 516 14.17 1.43 14.76
N GLU A 517 14.04 0.67 15.85
CA GLU A 517 14.70 0.94 17.12
C GLU A 517 16.23 0.88 17.00
N GLU A 518 16.76 -0.02 16.19
CA GLU A 518 18.22 -0.15 15.96
C GLU A 518 18.75 1.07 15.22
N GLU A 519 18.03 1.50 14.19
CA GLU A 519 18.35 2.72 13.44
C GLU A 519 18.26 3.98 14.33
N LEU A 520 17.24 4.06 15.20
CA LEU A 520 17.13 5.14 16.16
C LEU A 520 18.31 5.16 17.14
N ALA A 521 18.71 4.01 17.66
CA ALA A 521 19.87 3.89 18.53
C ALA A 521 21.18 4.28 17.82
N ARG A 522 21.35 3.85 16.57
CA ARG A 522 22.49 4.21 15.72
C ARG A 522 22.56 5.73 15.50
N ARG A 523 21.43 6.36 15.11
CA ARG A 523 21.35 7.82 14.91
C ARG A 523 21.61 8.59 16.19
N ASN A 524 21.08 8.11 17.31
CA ASN A 524 21.27 8.75 18.59
C ASN A 524 22.74 8.82 19.00
N LYS A 525 23.54 7.77 18.73
CA LYS A 525 24.99 7.75 18.99
C LYS A 525 25.75 8.81 18.19
N GLY A 526 25.32 9.12 16.98
CA GLY A 526 25.95 10.12 16.10
C GLY A 526 25.54 11.58 16.36
N ARG A 527 24.71 11.85 17.37
CA ARG A 527 24.25 13.24 17.67
C ARG A 527 25.27 14.00 18.50
N ALA A 528 25.38 15.31 18.26
CA ALA A 528 26.17 16.20 19.12
C ALA A 528 25.75 16.15 20.59
N HIS A 529 24.44 15.92 20.83
CA HIS A 529 23.86 15.75 22.17
C HIS A 529 22.97 14.50 22.16
N PRO A 530 23.54 13.32 22.40
CA PRO A 530 22.77 12.08 22.44
C PRO A 530 21.80 12.06 23.61
N VAL A 531 20.61 11.53 23.38
CA VAL A 531 19.65 11.24 24.45
C VAL A 531 20.14 10.03 25.22
N PRO A 532 20.13 10.03 26.56
CA PRO A 532 20.51 8.86 27.36
C PRO A 532 19.73 7.60 26.89
N PRO A 533 20.39 6.44 26.80
CA PRO A 533 19.76 5.22 26.30
C PRO A 533 18.46 4.85 27.04
N GLU A 534 18.45 5.01 28.35
CA GLU A 534 17.28 4.76 29.22
C GLU A 534 16.10 5.70 28.89
N ALA A 535 16.40 6.97 28.60
CA ALA A 535 15.38 7.93 28.20
C ALA A 535 14.82 7.60 26.80
N LEU A 536 15.67 7.16 25.86
CA LEU A 536 15.25 6.70 24.55
C LEU A 536 14.38 5.43 24.67
N ALA A 537 14.79 4.46 25.46
CA ALA A 537 14.03 3.24 25.74
C ALA A 537 12.65 3.57 26.36
N SER A 538 12.61 4.52 27.32
CA SER A 538 11.36 5.00 27.89
C SER A 538 10.47 5.70 26.86
N GLN A 539 11.04 6.46 25.91
CA GLN A 539 10.28 7.06 24.81
C GLN A 539 9.68 5.99 23.90
N LEU A 540 10.48 5.00 23.51
CA LEU A 540 10.05 3.87 22.67
C LEU A 540 8.94 3.07 23.35
N HIS A 541 9.06 2.80 24.65
CA HIS A 541 8.01 2.12 25.41
C HIS A 541 6.68 2.87 25.40
N ARG A 542 6.70 4.20 25.52
CA ARG A 542 5.50 5.06 25.53
C ARG A 542 5.01 5.46 24.14
N TYR A 543 5.78 5.15 23.09
CA TYR A 543 5.43 5.55 21.75
C TYR A 543 4.22 4.77 21.24
N ALA A 544 3.14 5.51 21.00
CA ALA A 544 1.90 5.05 20.40
C ALA A 544 1.61 5.91 19.16
N PRO A 545 2.03 5.50 17.96
CA PRO A 545 1.75 6.25 16.74
C PRO A 545 0.25 6.56 16.60
N PRO A 546 -0.15 7.74 16.08
CA PRO A 546 -1.56 8.03 15.85
C PRO A 546 -2.12 7.09 14.79
N TYR A 547 -3.42 6.82 14.86
CA TYR A 547 -4.14 6.17 13.78
C TYR A 547 -4.57 7.19 12.71
N PRO A 548 -4.75 6.78 11.44
CA PRO A 548 -5.45 7.59 10.46
C PRO A 548 -6.79 8.10 11.03
N GLY A 549 -7.09 9.38 10.82
CA GLY A 549 -8.30 9.99 11.36
C GLY A 549 -8.17 10.65 12.75
N GLU A 550 -7.06 10.48 13.46
CA GLU A 550 -6.77 11.34 14.64
C GLU A 550 -6.50 12.80 14.23
N ALA A 551 -5.97 13.02 13.04
CA ALA A 551 -5.79 14.32 12.39
C ALA A 551 -6.57 14.39 11.07
N HIS A 552 -6.63 15.57 10.46
CA HIS A 552 -7.26 15.73 9.15
C HIS A 552 -6.53 14.93 8.06
N ARG A 553 -5.20 14.91 8.12
CA ARG A 553 -4.33 14.07 7.27
C ARG A 553 -3.07 13.64 8.03
N THR A 554 -2.44 12.59 7.56
CA THR A 554 -1.22 12.06 8.17
C THR A 554 -0.20 11.76 7.07
N TRP A 555 1.04 12.18 7.28
CA TRP A 555 2.21 11.83 6.48
C TRP A 555 3.09 10.90 7.29
N TYR A 556 3.47 9.77 6.73
CA TYR A 556 4.36 8.81 7.37
C TYR A 556 5.76 8.94 6.80
N LEU A 557 6.72 9.26 7.67
CA LEU A 557 8.12 9.37 7.32
C LEU A 557 8.81 8.04 7.56
N GLY A 558 9.45 7.53 6.53
CA GLY A 558 10.33 6.38 6.63
C GLY A 558 11.74 6.73 7.12
N ALA A 559 12.61 5.73 7.14
CA ALA A 559 14.00 5.88 7.55
C ALA A 559 14.78 6.88 6.67
N GLY A 560 14.44 7.02 5.38
CA GLY A 560 15.05 8.02 4.49
C GLY A 560 14.73 9.48 4.82
N GLY A 561 13.75 9.74 5.70
CA GLY A 561 13.27 11.09 6.01
C GLY A 561 12.34 11.65 4.94
N THR A 562 11.89 10.84 4.01
CA THR A 562 10.88 11.12 2.98
C THR A 562 9.49 10.73 3.46
N VAL A 563 8.46 11.30 2.82
CA VAL A 563 7.07 10.85 3.03
C VAL A 563 6.85 9.61 2.17
N ASP A 564 6.75 8.46 2.82
CA ASP A 564 6.65 7.15 2.16
C ASP A 564 5.21 6.63 2.10
N ASP A 565 4.30 7.23 2.89
CA ASP A 565 2.85 6.94 2.86
C ASP A 565 2.05 8.16 3.35
N THR A 566 0.80 8.27 2.91
CA THR A 566 -0.12 9.30 3.36
C THR A 566 -1.49 8.70 3.68
N ALA A 567 -2.20 9.28 4.65
CA ALA A 567 -3.57 8.90 4.95
C ALA A 567 -4.44 10.14 5.17
N GLY A 568 -5.69 10.04 4.77
CA GLY A 568 -6.67 11.10 4.97
C GLY A 568 -6.59 12.27 4.00
N THR A 569 -5.83 12.16 2.91
CA THR A 569 -5.79 13.13 1.81
C THR A 569 -6.98 12.95 0.87
N SER A 570 -7.39 14.03 0.20
CA SER A 570 -8.46 14.01 -0.80
C SER A 570 -8.09 13.19 -2.04
N ASP A 571 -6.83 13.33 -2.48
CA ASP A 571 -6.32 12.63 -3.66
C ASP A 571 -5.99 11.17 -3.40
N GLY A 572 -6.04 10.69 -2.17
CA GLY A 572 -5.64 9.36 -1.70
C GLY A 572 -4.80 8.60 -2.70
N ILE A 573 -3.68 8.09 -2.32
CA ILE A 573 -3.03 7.04 -3.13
C ILE A 573 -4.16 6.08 -3.48
N MET A 574 -4.44 5.91 -4.76
CA MET A 574 -5.59 5.20 -5.28
C MET A 574 -5.63 3.79 -4.67
N ASP A 575 -6.24 3.66 -3.49
CA ASP A 575 -6.59 2.37 -2.91
C ASP A 575 -7.61 1.74 -3.86
N GLY A 576 -7.28 0.55 -4.34
CA GLY A 576 -7.93 -0.15 -5.41
C GLY A 576 -9.45 -0.23 -5.28
N GLY A 577 -10.13 0.56 -6.06
CA GLY A 577 -11.58 0.60 -6.07
C GLY A 577 -12.12 1.50 -7.15
N GLU A 578 -11.82 1.21 -8.41
CA GLU A 578 -12.73 1.50 -9.51
C GLU A 578 -12.93 0.21 -10.30
N THR A 579 -14.12 -0.36 -10.11
CA THR A 579 -14.68 -1.46 -10.91
C THR A 579 -14.87 -1.03 -12.37
#